data_52cd95871faf9a597f262fee5673bb81
#
_entry.id   52cd95871faf9a597f262fee5673bb81
#
_cell.length_a   1.000
_cell.length_b   1.000
_cell.length_c   1.000
_cell.angle_alpha   90.00
_cell.angle_beta   90.00
_cell.angle_gamma   90.00
#
_symmetry.space_group_name_H-M   'P 1'
#
loop_
_entity.id
_entity.type
_entity.pdbx_description
1 polymer ?
#
loop_
_entity_poly.entity_id
_entity_poly.type
_entity_poly.pdbx_seq_one_letter_code
_entity_poly.pdbx_strand_id
1 'polypeptide(L)'
;MTGPRSPNRTYDRFSISGTDLGIMWDNGAQGEDRQVLMAFGDTFGDCSLPDQQWRHNVLMRTTDADLSDGIDVPDPVPGDPRAGSPVLPSAPDISRELVGSLALDGVEITVIPTAGIAVDGVQYVNFMSVRSWGDHGEWWTNASMIATSTDNGETWQLDPATARINLPLDVPTVQQLSTGNENFQQHAYVRHEGYVYDFGTPQGRFGAAFVSRVPETALLDLAAYEYWSGDGWVSGDAAVATPVVPPAVGEMSVQFLGGEFVMLYGNEANGTIEMRTSVRPEGPWSEARVLVTHRRIGGLYAPFIHPWSTDTDLYFTASQWGDYNVILLRTTLS
;
A
#
# COMPACT_ATOMS: atom_id res chain seq x y z
N MET A 1 -7.36 -0.28 15.39
CA MET A 1 -8.21 -0.77 14.29
C MET A 1 -8.19 -2.30 14.22
N THR A 2 -7.02 -2.92 14.15
CA THR A 2 -6.87 -4.39 14.15
C THR A 2 -6.40 -4.91 15.50
N GLY A 3 -6.41 -6.24 15.70
CA GLY A 3 -5.98 -6.96 16.88
C GLY A 3 -7.11 -7.50 17.73
N PRO A 4 -6.79 -8.48 18.62
CA PRO A 4 -7.78 -9.18 19.44
C PRO A 4 -8.59 -8.28 20.37
N ARG A 5 -8.02 -7.17 20.81
CA ARG A 5 -8.62 -6.19 21.72
C ARG A 5 -9.05 -4.90 21.05
N SER A 6 -8.96 -4.83 19.71
CA SER A 6 -9.46 -3.69 18.95
C SER A 6 -10.99 -3.60 19.00
N PRO A 7 -11.60 -2.42 18.71
CA PRO A 7 -13.05 -2.33 18.57
C PRO A 7 -13.61 -3.35 17.58
N ASN A 8 -12.91 -3.62 16.49
CA ASN A 8 -13.29 -4.62 15.49
C ASN A 8 -13.08 -6.07 15.92
N ARG A 9 -12.37 -6.34 17.02
CA ARG A 9 -12.11 -7.70 17.51
C ARG A 9 -11.70 -8.64 16.39
N THR A 10 -10.69 -8.25 15.62
CA THR A 10 -10.38 -8.89 14.34
C THR A 10 -9.92 -10.34 14.48
N TYR A 11 -9.46 -10.76 15.65
CA TYR A 11 -9.15 -12.17 15.92
C TYR A 11 -10.43 -13.02 15.94
N ASP A 12 -11.45 -12.59 16.65
CA ASP A 12 -12.69 -13.34 16.81
C ASP A 12 -13.52 -13.43 15.52
N ARG A 13 -13.44 -12.40 14.67
CA ARG A 13 -14.33 -12.23 13.51
C ARG A 13 -13.67 -12.60 12.19
N PHE A 14 -12.33 -12.50 12.10
CA PHE A 14 -11.58 -12.63 10.85
C PHE A 14 -10.36 -13.54 11.01
N SER A 15 -10.13 -14.09 12.20
CA SER A 15 -8.91 -14.83 12.57
C SER A 15 -7.64 -14.00 12.32
N ILE A 16 -7.67 -12.71 12.71
CA ILE A 16 -6.52 -11.79 12.58
C ILE A 16 -6.10 -11.35 13.98
N SER A 17 -5.03 -11.94 14.49
CA SER A 17 -4.40 -11.56 15.77
C SER A 17 -3.36 -10.45 15.59
N GLY A 18 -2.70 -10.41 14.41
CA GLY A 18 -1.72 -9.42 14.03
C GLY A 18 -1.68 -9.24 12.52
N THR A 19 -1.51 -8.00 12.08
CA THR A 19 -1.36 -7.61 10.68
C THR A 19 -0.78 -6.22 10.57
N ASP A 20 -0.28 -5.86 9.38
CA ASP A 20 0.28 -4.54 9.14
C ASP A 20 -0.19 -3.88 7.84
N LEU A 21 0.34 -2.72 7.54
CA LEU A 21 0.03 -1.82 6.43
C LEU A 21 -1.37 -1.22 6.53
N GLY A 22 -2.39 -1.82 5.95
CA GLY A 22 -3.74 -1.22 5.88
C GLY A 22 -3.81 -0.16 4.80
N ILE A 23 -3.42 -0.55 3.59
CA ILE A 23 -3.50 0.25 2.36
C ILE A 23 -4.95 0.46 2.00
N MET A 24 -5.40 1.72 1.84
CA MET A 24 -6.81 2.04 1.67
C MET A 24 -7.09 2.74 0.35
N TRP A 25 -8.21 2.39 -0.28
CA TRP A 25 -8.75 3.12 -1.43
C TRP A 25 -10.28 3.05 -1.46
N ASP A 26 -10.90 4.08 -2.04
CA ASP A 26 -12.33 4.09 -2.35
C ASP A 26 -12.58 3.13 -3.52
N ASN A 27 -13.56 2.25 -3.43
CA ASN A 27 -13.85 1.26 -4.47
C ASN A 27 -14.45 1.85 -5.75
N GLY A 28 -14.70 3.16 -5.79
CA GLY A 28 -15.26 3.87 -6.94
C GLY A 28 -16.77 3.70 -7.15
N ALA A 29 -17.42 2.85 -6.36
CA ALA A 29 -18.86 2.67 -6.43
C ALA A 29 -19.62 3.87 -5.82
N GLN A 30 -20.94 3.91 -6.03
CA GLN A 30 -21.80 4.97 -5.53
C GLN A 30 -22.90 4.42 -4.62
N GLY A 31 -23.47 5.27 -3.78
CA GLY A 31 -24.59 4.92 -2.90
C GLY A 31 -24.21 3.85 -1.88
N GLU A 32 -25.06 2.85 -1.71
CA GLU A 32 -24.89 1.77 -0.74
C GLU A 32 -23.76 0.80 -1.07
N ASP A 33 -23.27 0.80 -2.32
CA ASP A 33 -22.16 -0.05 -2.76
C ASP A 33 -20.80 0.62 -2.55
N ARG A 34 -20.78 1.88 -2.15
CA ARG A 34 -19.54 2.61 -1.89
C ARG A 34 -18.86 2.11 -0.63
N GLN A 35 -17.62 1.68 -0.77
CA GLN A 35 -16.81 1.16 0.33
C GLN A 35 -15.38 1.66 0.25
N VAL A 36 -14.70 1.63 1.37
CA VAL A 36 -13.24 1.65 1.43
C VAL A 36 -12.75 0.22 1.54
N LEU A 37 -11.88 -0.15 0.61
CA LEU A 37 -11.13 -1.40 0.63
C LEU A 37 -9.81 -1.15 1.33
N MET A 38 -9.38 -2.13 2.15
CA MET A 38 -8.17 -2.05 2.97
C MET A 38 -7.37 -3.34 2.80
N ALA A 39 -6.23 -3.28 2.10
CA ALA A 39 -5.33 -4.42 1.95
C ALA A 39 -4.25 -4.39 3.04
N PHE A 40 -3.99 -5.53 3.64
CA PHE A 40 -3.00 -5.72 4.70
C PHE A 40 -1.90 -6.66 4.21
N GLY A 41 -0.71 -6.52 4.76
CA GLY A 41 0.44 -7.40 4.51
C GLY A 41 0.38 -8.71 5.30
N ASP A 42 1.53 -9.20 5.70
CA ASP A 42 1.63 -10.43 6.48
C ASP A 42 0.65 -10.43 7.66
N THR A 43 -0.17 -11.45 7.71
CA THR A 43 -1.30 -11.54 8.64
C THR A 43 -1.27 -12.86 9.37
N PHE A 44 -1.35 -12.80 10.69
CA PHE A 44 -1.33 -13.94 11.58
C PHE A 44 -2.70 -14.15 12.25
N GLY A 45 -3.07 -15.40 12.44
CA GLY A 45 -4.31 -15.80 13.10
C GLY A 45 -4.06 -16.50 14.42
N ASP A 46 -4.28 -17.82 14.47
CA ASP A 46 -4.04 -18.62 15.66
C ASP A 46 -2.56 -18.93 15.84
N CYS A 47 -1.91 -18.18 16.73
CA CYS A 47 -0.49 -18.34 17.05
C CYS A 47 -0.17 -19.68 17.78
N SER A 48 -1.15 -20.49 18.14
CA SER A 48 -0.94 -21.84 18.70
C SER A 48 -0.63 -22.87 17.61
N LEU A 49 -0.95 -22.58 16.36
CA LEU A 49 -0.66 -23.43 15.20
C LEU A 49 0.79 -23.24 14.73
N PRO A 50 1.41 -24.27 14.15
CA PRO A 50 2.83 -24.20 13.70
C PRO A 50 3.11 -23.09 12.70
N ASP A 51 2.18 -22.81 11.79
CA ASP A 51 2.24 -21.76 10.77
C ASP A 51 1.61 -20.44 11.24
N GLN A 52 1.08 -20.39 12.47
CA GLN A 52 0.38 -19.24 13.05
C GLN A 52 -0.79 -18.74 12.20
N GLN A 53 -1.39 -19.59 11.35
CA GLN A 53 -2.34 -19.22 10.32
C GLN A 53 -1.86 -18.02 9.47
N TRP A 54 -0.60 -18.04 9.08
CA TRP A 54 -0.03 -16.98 8.28
C TRP A 54 -0.67 -16.91 6.89
N ARG A 55 -1.05 -15.71 6.51
CA ARG A 55 -1.50 -15.30 5.18
C ARG A 55 -0.64 -14.13 4.75
N HIS A 56 -0.15 -14.15 3.52
CA HIS A 56 0.76 -13.11 3.01
C HIS A 56 0.07 -11.76 2.83
N ASN A 57 -1.25 -11.77 2.71
CA ASN A 57 -2.07 -10.56 2.55
C ASN A 57 -3.55 -10.90 2.76
N VAL A 58 -4.32 -9.94 3.27
CA VAL A 58 -5.78 -10.05 3.41
C VAL A 58 -6.45 -8.72 3.05
N LEU A 59 -7.77 -8.76 2.83
CA LEU A 59 -8.59 -7.58 2.56
C LEU A 59 -9.65 -7.41 3.65
N MET A 60 -9.83 -6.17 4.10
CA MET A 60 -11.03 -5.74 4.81
C MET A 60 -11.77 -4.69 4.00
N ARG A 61 -13.08 -4.52 4.27
CA ARG A 61 -13.94 -3.52 3.65
C ARG A 61 -14.76 -2.82 4.70
N THR A 62 -15.04 -1.53 4.47
CA THR A 62 -15.90 -0.75 5.34
C THR A 62 -16.76 0.22 4.55
N THR A 63 -17.96 0.52 5.06
CA THR A 63 -18.83 1.62 4.62
C THR A 63 -18.83 2.77 5.62
N ASP A 64 -18.02 2.67 6.68
CA ASP A 64 -17.98 3.63 7.76
C ASP A 64 -17.41 4.97 7.29
N ALA A 65 -18.24 6.00 7.39
CA ALA A 65 -17.90 7.38 7.03
C ALA A 65 -17.65 8.28 8.25
N ASP A 66 -17.98 7.81 9.47
CA ASP A 66 -17.68 8.53 10.70
C ASP A 66 -16.38 8.02 11.33
N LEU A 67 -15.29 8.58 10.87
CA LEU A 67 -13.97 8.18 11.35
C LEU A 67 -13.61 8.73 12.74
N SER A 68 -14.50 9.50 13.36
CA SER A 68 -14.21 10.17 14.64
C SER A 68 -14.14 9.20 15.83
N ASP A 69 -14.79 8.05 15.73
CA ASP A 69 -14.84 7.00 16.75
C ASP A 69 -14.07 5.71 16.34
N GLY A 70 -13.49 5.70 15.12
CA GLY A 70 -12.69 4.61 14.59
C GLY A 70 -13.03 4.27 13.15
N ILE A 71 -12.73 3.04 12.74
CA ILE A 71 -13.19 2.43 11.49
C ILE A 71 -13.91 1.15 11.90
N ASP A 72 -15.21 1.07 11.63
CA ASP A 72 -15.99 -0.14 11.85
C ASP A 72 -15.97 -1.02 10.59
N VAL A 73 -15.68 -2.30 10.78
CA VAL A 73 -15.64 -3.31 9.72
C VAL A 73 -16.82 -4.25 9.90
N PRO A 74 -17.72 -4.41 8.93
CA PRO A 74 -18.86 -5.33 9.05
C PRO A 74 -18.40 -6.79 9.19
N ASP A 75 -19.31 -7.67 9.65
CA ASP A 75 -19.02 -9.10 9.76
C ASP A 75 -18.71 -9.72 8.38
N PRO A 76 -17.84 -10.73 8.32
CA PRO A 76 -17.58 -11.44 7.08
C PRO A 76 -18.78 -12.34 6.71
N VAL A 77 -19.10 -12.37 5.41
CA VAL A 77 -20.14 -13.25 4.87
C VAL A 77 -19.59 -13.88 3.58
N PRO A 78 -19.55 -15.22 3.49
CA PRO A 78 -19.00 -15.89 2.33
C PRO A 78 -19.68 -15.49 1.01
N GLY A 79 -18.89 -14.99 0.05
CA GLY A 79 -19.34 -14.60 -1.27
C GLY A 79 -20.15 -13.31 -1.32
N ASP A 80 -20.22 -12.54 -0.22
CA ASP A 80 -20.83 -11.21 -0.23
C ASP A 80 -19.73 -10.13 -0.40
N PRO A 81 -19.66 -9.46 -1.56
CA PRO A 81 -18.66 -8.43 -1.80
C PRO A 81 -18.87 -7.14 -0.98
N ARG A 82 -19.98 -7.03 -0.22
CA ARG A 82 -20.22 -5.94 0.72
C ARG A 82 -19.80 -6.25 2.14
N ALA A 83 -19.57 -7.53 2.45
CA ALA A 83 -19.13 -7.98 3.78
C ALA A 83 -17.70 -7.52 4.11
N GLY A 84 -17.35 -7.55 5.38
CA GLY A 84 -16.11 -6.97 5.90
C GLY A 84 -14.82 -7.63 5.40
N SER A 85 -14.87 -8.84 4.87
CA SER A 85 -13.68 -9.52 4.32
C SER A 85 -14.09 -10.68 3.41
N PRO A 86 -13.30 -10.99 2.37
CA PRO A 86 -13.43 -12.26 1.64
C PRO A 86 -13.14 -13.44 2.56
N VAL A 87 -14.07 -14.38 2.62
CA VAL A 87 -13.96 -15.62 3.42
C VAL A 87 -14.48 -16.82 2.63
N LEU A 88 -14.11 -18.03 3.04
CA LEU A 88 -14.64 -19.25 2.43
C LEU A 88 -15.87 -19.76 3.18
N PRO A 89 -16.85 -20.41 2.50
CA PRO A 89 -17.96 -21.06 3.17
C PRO A 89 -17.55 -22.12 4.21
N SER A 90 -16.38 -22.75 4.01
CA SER A 90 -15.80 -23.74 4.94
C SER A 90 -15.08 -23.13 6.13
N ALA A 91 -14.81 -21.81 6.09
CA ALA A 91 -14.09 -21.06 7.13
C ALA A 91 -14.59 -19.60 7.12
N PRO A 92 -15.85 -19.35 7.57
CA PRO A 92 -16.51 -18.06 7.44
C PRO A 92 -15.96 -16.98 8.38
N ASP A 93 -15.14 -17.35 9.33
CA ASP A 93 -14.46 -16.51 10.32
C ASP A 93 -12.95 -16.33 10.04
N ILE A 94 -12.47 -16.80 8.88
CA ILE A 94 -11.07 -16.67 8.50
C ILE A 94 -10.96 -15.84 7.21
N SER A 95 -10.41 -14.63 7.32
CA SER A 95 -10.09 -13.78 6.14
C SER A 95 -9.15 -14.52 5.20
N ARG A 96 -9.55 -14.58 3.94
CA ARG A 96 -8.84 -15.31 2.90
C ARG A 96 -7.66 -14.50 2.37
N GLU A 97 -6.58 -15.18 2.03
CA GLU A 97 -5.47 -14.62 1.27
C GLU A 97 -5.94 -14.15 -0.13
N LEU A 98 -5.45 -12.99 -0.59
CA LEU A 98 -5.82 -12.41 -1.89
C LEU A 98 -4.93 -12.95 -3.00
N VAL A 99 -3.61 -12.86 -2.80
CA VAL A 99 -2.56 -13.29 -3.73
C VAL A 99 -1.59 -14.17 -2.97
N GLY A 100 -1.47 -15.41 -3.41
CA GLY A 100 -0.57 -16.38 -2.78
C GLY A 100 0.90 -16.08 -3.07
N SER A 101 1.77 -16.56 -2.18
CA SER A 101 3.21 -16.55 -2.31
C SER A 101 3.75 -17.97 -2.40
N LEU A 102 4.98 -18.13 -2.92
CA LEU A 102 5.71 -19.39 -2.91
C LEU A 102 6.10 -19.81 -1.49
N ALA A 103 6.22 -18.86 -0.56
CA ALA A 103 6.65 -19.06 0.83
C ALA A 103 8.02 -19.81 0.91
N LEU A 104 8.94 -19.47 0.01
CA LEU A 104 10.28 -20.10 -0.08
C LEU A 104 11.36 -19.05 0.17
N ASP A 105 12.11 -19.23 1.27
CA ASP A 105 13.22 -18.36 1.63
C ASP A 105 14.27 -18.26 0.51
N GLY A 106 14.72 -17.03 0.24
CA GLY A 106 15.66 -16.73 -0.85
C GLY A 106 15.06 -16.78 -2.26
N VAL A 107 13.78 -17.17 -2.40
CA VAL A 107 13.06 -17.19 -3.67
C VAL A 107 11.91 -16.17 -3.64
N GLU A 108 10.93 -16.42 -2.83
CA GLU A 108 9.82 -15.51 -2.53
C GLU A 108 9.24 -15.90 -1.17
N ILE A 109 9.49 -15.09 -0.15
CA ILE A 109 9.01 -15.34 1.21
C ILE A 109 7.55 -14.95 1.32
N THR A 110 7.21 -13.78 0.78
CA THR A 110 5.87 -13.19 0.91
C THR A 110 5.57 -12.27 -0.27
N VAL A 111 4.28 -11.96 -0.45
CA VAL A 111 3.75 -11.02 -1.44
C VAL A 111 2.95 -9.95 -0.72
N ILE A 112 3.47 -8.73 -0.70
CA ILE A 112 2.99 -7.63 0.13
C ILE A 112 2.27 -6.59 -0.73
N PRO A 113 1.01 -6.18 -0.42
CA PRO A 113 0.35 -5.09 -1.10
C PRO A 113 1.03 -3.75 -0.79
N THR A 114 1.12 -2.85 -1.76
CA THR A 114 1.79 -1.55 -1.58
C THR A 114 0.91 -0.35 -1.94
N ALA A 115 0.00 -0.49 -2.90
CA ALA A 115 -0.95 0.55 -3.30
C ALA A 115 -2.25 -0.07 -3.80
N GLY A 116 -3.37 0.63 -3.65
CA GLY A 116 -4.66 0.25 -4.21
C GLY A 116 -5.38 1.43 -4.86
N ILE A 117 -6.16 1.15 -5.91
CA ILE A 117 -6.95 2.15 -6.61
C ILE A 117 -8.11 1.49 -7.36
N ALA A 118 -9.20 2.22 -7.58
CA ALA A 118 -10.30 1.80 -8.43
C ALA A 118 -10.39 2.67 -9.69
N VAL A 119 -10.55 2.03 -10.83
CA VAL A 119 -10.81 2.69 -12.12
C VAL A 119 -11.92 1.93 -12.84
N ASP A 120 -12.98 2.63 -13.23
CA ASP A 120 -14.11 2.09 -13.99
C ASP A 120 -14.71 0.79 -13.42
N GLY A 121 -14.80 0.70 -12.08
CA GLY A 121 -15.36 -0.45 -11.36
C GLY A 121 -14.40 -1.63 -11.18
N VAL A 122 -13.20 -1.56 -11.73
CA VAL A 122 -12.14 -2.54 -11.51
C VAL A 122 -11.25 -2.06 -10.35
N GLN A 123 -10.94 -2.97 -9.44
CA GLN A 123 -9.99 -2.74 -8.35
C GLN A 123 -8.60 -3.16 -8.81
N TYR A 124 -7.61 -2.33 -8.54
CA TYR A 124 -6.19 -2.58 -8.83
C TYR A 124 -5.39 -2.51 -7.54
N VAL A 125 -4.57 -3.50 -7.28
CA VAL A 125 -3.62 -3.48 -6.15
C VAL A 125 -2.24 -3.84 -6.65
N ASN A 126 -1.26 -3.00 -6.33
CA ASN A 126 0.13 -3.33 -6.56
C ASN A 126 0.66 -4.18 -5.41
N PHE A 127 1.37 -5.24 -5.75
CA PHE A 127 2.05 -6.12 -4.82
C PHE A 127 3.55 -6.15 -5.11
N MET A 128 4.37 -6.16 -4.06
CA MET A 128 5.79 -6.47 -4.17
C MET A 128 6.04 -7.94 -3.78
N SER A 129 6.81 -8.65 -4.60
CA SER A 129 7.34 -9.99 -4.30
C SER A 129 8.62 -9.84 -3.49
N VAL A 130 8.60 -10.23 -2.21
CA VAL A 130 9.75 -10.13 -1.30
C VAL A 130 10.53 -11.43 -1.33
N ARG A 131 11.82 -11.35 -1.71
CA ARG A 131 12.73 -12.50 -1.79
C ARG A 131 13.35 -12.84 -0.45
N SER A 132 13.76 -11.83 0.30
CA SER A 132 14.43 -12.00 1.59
C SER A 132 14.32 -10.75 2.44
N TRP A 133 14.33 -10.93 3.75
CA TRP A 133 14.43 -9.87 4.75
C TRP A 133 15.89 -9.60 5.12
N GLY A 134 16.23 -8.34 5.40
CA GLY A 134 17.52 -7.88 5.89
C GLY A 134 17.43 -7.33 7.31
N ASP A 135 18.28 -6.35 7.60
CA ASP A 135 18.22 -5.60 8.84
C ASP A 135 16.95 -4.73 8.92
N HIS A 136 16.74 -4.05 10.04
CA HIS A 136 15.52 -3.25 10.25
C HIS A 136 15.31 -2.22 9.13
N GLY A 137 14.16 -2.32 8.44
CA GLY A 137 13.82 -1.48 7.31
C GLY A 137 14.45 -1.91 5.97
N GLU A 138 15.05 -3.08 5.91
CA GLU A 138 15.67 -3.61 4.69
C GLU A 138 15.01 -4.91 4.24
N TRP A 139 14.76 -5.03 2.95
CA TRP A 139 14.33 -6.25 2.27
C TRP A 139 14.69 -6.17 0.78
N TRP A 140 14.71 -7.33 0.13
CA TRP A 140 14.98 -7.45 -1.30
C TRP A 140 13.77 -7.97 -2.03
N THR A 141 13.38 -7.26 -3.09
CA THR A 141 12.26 -7.64 -3.95
C THR A 141 12.71 -8.37 -5.20
N ASN A 142 11.83 -9.20 -5.75
CA ASN A 142 11.99 -9.79 -7.08
C ASN A 142 11.38 -8.87 -8.14
N ALA A 143 10.21 -8.33 -7.85
CA ALA A 143 9.44 -7.43 -8.70
C ALA A 143 8.31 -6.79 -7.90
N SER A 144 7.73 -5.74 -8.46
CA SER A 144 6.36 -5.31 -8.15
C SER A 144 5.44 -5.61 -9.34
N MET A 145 4.16 -5.91 -9.07
CA MET A 145 3.16 -6.28 -10.08
C MET A 145 1.76 -5.83 -9.65
N ILE A 146 0.87 -5.65 -10.62
CA ILE A 146 -0.52 -5.30 -10.37
C ILE A 146 -1.40 -6.55 -10.41
N ALA A 147 -2.27 -6.70 -9.41
CA ALA A 147 -3.41 -7.61 -9.44
C ALA A 147 -4.71 -6.83 -9.64
N THR A 148 -5.68 -7.45 -10.32
CA THR A 148 -6.99 -6.87 -10.60
C THR A 148 -8.11 -7.69 -10.00
N SER A 149 -9.21 -7.01 -9.64
CA SER A 149 -10.46 -7.62 -9.20
C SER A 149 -11.65 -6.88 -9.82
N THR A 150 -12.63 -7.62 -10.32
CA THR A 150 -13.89 -7.09 -10.88
C THR A 150 -15.10 -7.40 -9.99
N ASP A 151 -14.88 -8.00 -8.83
CA ASP A 151 -15.89 -8.44 -7.88
C ASP A 151 -15.70 -7.83 -6.48
N ASN A 152 -15.25 -6.56 -6.46
CA ASN A 152 -15.01 -5.77 -5.25
C ASN A 152 -14.01 -6.42 -4.27
N GLY A 153 -12.99 -7.09 -4.81
CA GLY A 153 -11.92 -7.70 -4.04
C GLY A 153 -12.22 -9.10 -3.52
N GLU A 154 -13.29 -9.78 -4.01
CA GLU A 154 -13.52 -11.20 -3.68
C GLU A 154 -12.45 -12.09 -4.32
N THR A 155 -12.11 -11.85 -5.58
CA THR A 155 -11.05 -12.60 -6.28
C THR A 155 -10.06 -11.67 -6.95
N TRP A 156 -8.81 -12.10 -7.02
CA TRP A 156 -7.72 -11.32 -7.59
C TRP A 156 -6.93 -12.12 -8.62
N GLN A 157 -6.49 -11.43 -9.66
CA GLN A 157 -5.62 -11.99 -10.69
C GLN A 157 -4.41 -11.10 -10.90
N LEU A 158 -3.22 -11.64 -10.64
CA LEU A 158 -1.95 -10.99 -10.97
C LEU A 158 -1.80 -10.88 -12.49
N ASP A 159 -1.34 -9.73 -12.96
CA ASP A 159 -0.97 -9.52 -14.36
C ASP A 159 0.57 -9.48 -14.50
N PRO A 160 1.20 -10.57 -14.97
CA PRO A 160 2.65 -10.62 -15.14
C PRO A 160 3.20 -9.61 -16.17
N ALA A 161 2.35 -9.06 -17.06
CA ALA A 161 2.79 -8.03 -18.01
C ALA A 161 3.11 -6.69 -17.33
N THR A 162 2.61 -6.49 -16.10
CA THR A 162 2.89 -5.30 -15.28
C THR A 162 4.14 -5.42 -14.40
N ALA A 163 4.90 -6.53 -14.54
CA ALA A 163 6.03 -6.81 -13.65
C ALA A 163 7.18 -5.81 -13.84
N ARG A 164 7.51 -5.07 -12.78
CA ARG A 164 8.70 -4.24 -12.66
C ARG A 164 9.81 -5.05 -11.97
N ILE A 165 10.59 -5.76 -12.77
CA ILE A 165 11.61 -6.71 -12.31
C ILE A 165 12.74 -5.98 -11.58
N ASN A 166 13.14 -6.50 -10.41
CA ASN A 166 14.22 -6.01 -9.57
C ASN A 166 15.19 -7.13 -9.12
N LEU A 167 15.35 -8.15 -9.96
CA LEU A 167 16.31 -9.23 -9.71
C LEU A 167 17.73 -8.73 -9.96
N PRO A 168 18.70 -9.02 -9.07
CA PRO A 168 20.10 -8.78 -9.36
C PRO A 168 20.52 -9.72 -10.51
N LEU A 169 21.00 -9.14 -11.61
CA LEU A 169 21.67 -9.90 -12.66
C LEU A 169 23.09 -10.16 -12.21
N ASP A 170 23.33 -11.28 -11.54
CA ASP A 170 24.68 -11.69 -11.11
C ASP A 170 25.43 -12.33 -12.30
N VAL A 171 25.73 -11.50 -13.32
CA VAL A 171 26.56 -11.89 -14.45
C VAL A 171 27.89 -11.15 -14.33
N PRO A 172 28.99 -11.82 -13.95
CA PRO A 172 30.26 -11.16 -13.62
C PRO A 172 30.88 -10.27 -14.70
N THR A 173 30.39 -10.37 -15.94
CA THR A 173 30.94 -9.65 -17.10
C THR A 173 29.96 -8.64 -17.72
N VAL A 174 28.77 -8.54 -17.20
CA VAL A 174 27.76 -7.58 -17.70
C VAL A 174 27.55 -6.48 -16.67
N GLN A 175 27.82 -5.23 -17.06
CA GLN A 175 27.45 -4.08 -16.24
C GLN A 175 25.95 -4.10 -16.05
N GLN A 176 25.49 -4.13 -14.80
CA GLN A 176 24.07 -4.05 -14.48
C GLN A 176 23.55 -2.69 -14.97
N LEU A 177 22.63 -2.74 -15.92
CA LEU A 177 21.95 -1.54 -16.40
C LEU A 177 20.82 -1.23 -15.42
N SER A 178 20.77 0.00 -14.93
CA SER A 178 19.58 0.52 -14.26
C SER A 178 18.45 0.55 -15.27
N THR A 179 17.35 -0.13 -14.96
CA THR A 179 16.13 -0.12 -15.77
C THR A 179 15.13 0.91 -15.28
N GLY A 180 15.38 1.50 -14.10
CA GLY A 180 14.47 2.36 -13.37
C GLY A 180 13.37 1.61 -12.62
N ASN A 181 13.15 0.33 -12.89
CA ASN A 181 12.17 -0.49 -12.19
C ASN A 181 12.49 -0.65 -10.70
N GLU A 182 13.76 -0.58 -10.33
CA GLU A 182 14.23 -0.58 -8.95
C GLU A 182 13.68 0.58 -8.13
N ASN A 183 13.26 1.68 -8.77
CA ASN A 183 12.68 2.86 -8.13
C ASN A 183 11.18 2.74 -7.87
N PHE A 184 10.55 1.66 -8.37
CA PHE A 184 9.11 1.42 -8.32
C PHE A 184 8.83 0.02 -7.78
N GLN A 185 9.25 -0.25 -6.53
CA GLN A 185 9.04 -1.53 -5.85
C GLN A 185 7.95 -1.44 -4.79
N GLN A 186 7.81 -0.27 -4.16
CA GLN A 186 6.66 0.12 -3.35
C GLN A 186 5.96 1.29 -4.04
N HIS A 187 4.65 1.38 -3.89
CA HIS A 187 3.83 2.30 -4.66
C HIS A 187 2.84 3.08 -3.79
N ALA A 188 2.42 4.25 -4.27
CA ALA A 188 1.21 4.94 -3.83
C ALA A 188 0.51 5.53 -5.06
N TYR A 189 -0.79 5.23 -5.20
CA TYR A 189 -1.59 5.69 -6.33
C TYR A 189 -2.48 6.86 -5.96
N VAL A 190 -2.59 7.84 -6.86
CA VAL A 190 -3.59 8.90 -6.77
C VAL A 190 -4.13 9.25 -8.16
N ARG A 191 -5.46 9.34 -8.28
CA ARG A 191 -6.13 9.78 -9.52
C ARG A 191 -6.24 11.29 -9.53
N HIS A 192 -5.82 11.90 -10.63
CA HIS A 192 -5.99 13.33 -10.84
C HIS A 192 -5.98 13.66 -12.33
N GLU A 193 -6.96 14.44 -12.80
CA GLU A 193 -7.05 14.96 -14.18
C GLU A 193 -6.89 13.90 -15.29
N GLY A 194 -7.51 12.74 -15.12
CA GLY A 194 -7.52 11.65 -16.12
C GLY A 194 -6.28 10.77 -16.12
N TYR A 195 -5.38 10.97 -15.16
CA TYR A 195 -4.21 10.14 -14.92
C TYR A 195 -4.27 9.44 -13.57
N VAL A 196 -3.66 8.28 -13.52
CA VAL A 196 -3.15 7.70 -12.28
C VAL A 196 -1.69 8.11 -12.14
N TYR A 197 -1.39 8.88 -11.09
CA TYR A 197 -0.01 9.14 -10.67
C TYR A 197 0.44 8.00 -9.76
N ASP A 198 1.58 7.44 -10.10
CA ASP A 198 2.21 6.31 -9.42
C ASP A 198 3.50 6.82 -8.76
N PHE A 199 3.43 7.05 -7.45
CA PHE A 199 4.62 7.37 -6.66
C PHE A 199 5.30 6.08 -6.27
N GLY A 200 6.60 5.96 -6.59
CA GLY A 200 7.40 4.79 -6.35
C GLY A 200 8.55 5.03 -5.39
N THR A 201 8.91 4.02 -4.59
CA THR A 201 10.18 3.96 -3.86
C THR A 201 10.90 2.65 -4.15
N PRO A 202 12.22 2.59 -4.01
CA PRO A 202 12.96 1.35 -4.01
C PRO A 202 12.52 0.40 -2.89
N GLN A 203 13.02 -0.82 -2.94
CA GLN A 203 12.91 -1.78 -1.84
C GLN A 203 13.51 -1.19 -0.55
N GLY A 204 12.97 -1.59 0.60
CA GLY A 204 13.36 -1.06 1.92
C GLY A 204 12.80 0.34 2.20
N ARG A 205 13.26 0.97 3.29
CA ARG A 205 12.72 2.23 3.84
C ARG A 205 13.65 3.43 3.70
N PHE A 206 14.75 3.29 2.95
CA PHE A 206 15.83 4.29 2.90
C PHE A 206 15.97 4.97 1.54
N GLY A 207 15.09 4.65 0.58
CA GLY A 207 15.11 5.23 -0.76
C GLY A 207 14.53 6.63 -0.85
N ALA A 208 14.60 7.21 -2.05
CA ALA A 208 13.88 8.42 -2.41
C ALA A 208 12.50 8.09 -2.98
N ALA A 209 11.59 9.05 -3.05
CA ALA A 209 10.36 8.89 -3.82
C ALA A 209 10.53 9.44 -5.24
N PHE A 210 9.97 8.70 -6.19
CA PHE A 210 9.90 9.01 -7.62
C PHE A 210 8.43 9.13 -8.03
N VAL A 211 8.15 9.65 -9.23
CA VAL A 211 6.79 9.69 -9.75
C VAL A 211 6.75 9.33 -11.22
N SER A 212 5.77 8.50 -11.56
CA SER A 212 5.31 8.26 -12.93
C SER A 212 3.82 8.57 -13.03
N ARG A 213 3.30 8.63 -14.24
CA ARG A 213 1.87 8.76 -14.51
C ARG A 213 1.47 7.93 -15.71
N VAL A 214 0.22 7.53 -15.73
CA VAL A 214 -0.36 6.77 -16.84
C VAL A 214 -1.81 7.21 -17.04
N PRO A 215 -2.34 7.29 -18.27
CA PRO A 215 -3.77 7.47 -18.48
C PRO A 215 -4.58 6.41 -17.71
N GLU A 216 -5.66 6.79 -17.05
CA GLU A 216 -6.47 5.87 -16.22
C GLU A 216 -6.86 4.59 -16.97
N THR A 217 -7.10 4.70 -18.28
CA THR A 217 -7.49 3.57 -19.14
C THR A 217 -6.35 2.63 -19.52
N ALA A 218 -5.10 2.95 -19.14
CA ALA A 218 -3.90 2.21 -19.55
C ALA A 218 -3.05 1.73 -18.37
N LEU A 219 -3.63 1.60 -17.17
CA LEU A 219 -2.89 1.30 -15.92
C LEU A 219 -2.08 -0.02 -16.00
N LEU A 220 -2.50 -0.99 -16.80
CA LEU A 220 -1.80 -2.26 -17.00
C LEU A 220 -0.76 -2.23 -18.13
N ASP A 221 -0.67 -1.15 -18.89
CA ASP A 221 0.29 -1.02 -20.00
C ASP A 221 1.53 -0.23 -19.56
N LEU A 222 2.61 -0.92 -19.20
CA LEU A 222 3.85 -0.29 -18.77
C LEU A 222 4.46 0.63 -19.85
N ALA A 223 4.18 0.41 -21.15
CA ALA A 223 4.66 1.26 -22.23
C ALA A 223 3.93 2.62 -22.30
N ALA A 224 2.74 2.71 -21.69
CA ALA A 224 1.96 3.95 -21.62
C ALA A 224 2.38 4.88 -20.47
N TYR A 225 3.25 4.40 -19.57
CA TYR A 225 3.72 5.21 -18.44
C TYR A 225 4.68 6.30 -18.90
N GLU A 226 4.53 7.47 -18.29
CA GLU A 226 5.47 8.58 -18.40
C GLU A 226 6.14 8.81 -17.05
N TYR A 227 7.47 9.02 -17.06
CA TYR A 227 8.30 9.17 -15.87
C TYR A 227 8.84 10.59 -15.77
N TRP A 228 8.84 11.15 -14.56
CA TRP A 228 9.37 12.50 -14.34
C TRP A 228 10.90 12.50 -14.34
N SER A 229 11.50 13.21 -15.31
CA SER A 229 12.95 13.29 -15.50
C SER A 229 13.63 14.48 -14.79
N GLY A 230 12.86 15.30 -14.07
CA GLY A 230 13.33 16.57 -13.50
C GLY A 230 13.01 17.78 -14.38
N ASP A 231 12.98 17.58 -15.70
CA ASP A 231 12.70 18.64 -16.67
C ASP A 231 11.35 18.44 -17.39
N GLY A 232 10.82 17.20 -17.40
CA GLY A 232 9.58 16.87 -18.10
C GLY A 232 9.21 15.40 -17.98
N TRP A 233 8.01 15.07 -18.48
CA TRP A 233 7.49 13.71 -18.55
C TRP A 233 8.04 12.98 -19.77
N VAL A 234 8.64 11.81 -19.58
CA VAL A 234 9.25 10.98 -20.64
C VAL A 234 8.54 9.65 -20.71
N SER A 235 8.03 9.29 -21.90
CA SER A 235 7.26 8.06 -22.10
C SER A 235 8.15 6.82 -22.16
N GLY A 236 7.72 5.76 -21.45
CA GLY A 236 8.22 4.39 -21.61
C GLY A 236 9.63 4.10 -21.06
N ASP A 237 10.29 5.08 -20.44
CA ASP A 237 11.67 4.92 -19.93
C ASP A 237 11.74 5.22 -18.42
N ALA A 238 11.62 4.20 -17.59
CA ALA A 238 11.71 4.35 -16.14
C ALA A 238 13.11 4.75 -15.65
N ALA A 239 14.16 4.52 -16.44
CA ALA A 239 15.54 4.84 -16.05
C ALA A 239 15.81 6.35 -15.98
N VAL A 240 14.97 7.17 -16.62
CA VAL A 240 15.09 8.64 -16.55
C VAL A 240 14.50 9.24 -15.28
N ALA A 241 13.76 8.44 -14.49
CA ALA A 241 13.06 8.96 -13.32
C ALA A 241 14.03 9.60 -12.32
N THR A 242 13.70 10.82 -11.90
CA THR A 242 14.47 11.56 -10.89
C THR A 242 13.69 11.68 -9.58
N PRO A 243 14.36 11.71 -8.42
CA PRO A 243 13.70 11.86 -7.14
C PRO A 243 12.86 13.14 -7.05
N VAL A 244 11.62 13.02 -6.57
CA VAL A 244 10.73 14.14 -6.24
C VAL A 244 10.71 14.45 -4.74
N VAL A 245 11.01 13.44 -3.90
CA VAL A 245 11.26 13.62 -2.46
C VAL A 245 12.56 12.91 -2.11
N PRO A 246 13.50 13.60 -1.40
CA PRO A 246 14.79 13.01 -1.03
C PRO A 246 14.64 11.87 -0.01
N PRO A 247 15.63 10.96 0.10
CA PRO A 247 15.63 9.90 1.10
C PRO A 247 15.68 10.47 2.55
N ALA A 248 15.16 9.74 3.58
CA ALA A 248 14.62 8.39 3.48
C ALA A 248 13.09 8.44 3.36
N VAL A 249 12.54 7.73 2.40
CA VAL A 249 11.09 7.54 2.24
C VAL A 249 10.82 6.04 2.27
N GLY A 250 10.08 5.60 3.28
CA GLY A 250 9.57 4.24 3.40
C GLY A 250 8.20 4.08 2.73
N GLU A 251 7.35 3.23 3.30
CA GLU A 251 5.97 3.07 2.84
C GLU A 251 5.26 4.43 2.88
N MET A 252 4.55 4.75 1.81
CA MET A 252 3.93 6.05 1.64
C MET A 252 2.48 5.95 1.16
N SER A 253 1.75 7.02 1.36
CA SER A 253 0.40 7.23 0.84
C SER A 253 0.28 8.63 0.28
N VAL A 254 -0.37 8.78 -0.87
CA VAL A 254 -0.57 10.08 -1.51
C VAL A 254 -2.04 10.27 -1.86
N GLN A 255 -2.58 11.45 -1.57
CA GLN A 255 -3.94 11.84 -1.98
C GLN A 255 -3.96 13.31 -2.45
N PHE A 256 -4.97 13.66 -3.25
CA PHE A 256 -5.25 15.03 -3.64
C PHE A 256 -6.38 15.59 -2.77
N LEU A 257 -6.05 16.50 -1.85
CA LEU A 257 -6.96 17.06 -0.84
C LEU A 257 -6.77 18.58 -0.77
N GLY A 258 -7.88 19.31 -0.66
CA GLY A 258 -7.82 20.77 -0.49
C GLY A 258 -7.12 21.54 -1.62
N GLY A 259 -6.97 20.94 -2.81
CA GLY A 259 -6.27 21.53 -3.96
C GLY A 259 -4.77 21.24 -4.04
N GLU A 260 -4.26 20.38 -3.16
CA GLU A 260 -2.85 19.95 -3.13
C GLU A 260 -2.72 18.44 -3.06
N PHE A 261 -1.61 17.91 -3.58
CA PHE A 261 -1.16 16.56 -3.28
C PHE A 261 -0.60 16.52 -1.87
N VAL A 262 -1.06 15.58 -1.08
CA VAL A 262 -0.63 15.33 0.30
C VAL A 262 0.03 13.97 0.35
N MET A 263 1.29 13.92 0.75
CA MET A 263 2.07 12.70 0.91
C MET A 263 2.36 12.45 2.40
N LEU A 264 2.00 11.28 2.90
CA LEU A 264 2.45 10.74 4.17
C LEU A 264 3.43 9.61 3.92
N TYR A 265 4.51 9.55 4.70
CA TYR A 265 5.50 8.47 4.61
C TYR A 265 6.20 8.20 5.93
N GLY A 266 6.69 6.99 6.10
CA GLY A 266 7.61 6.65 7.18
C GLY A 266 9.02 7.13 6.84
N ASN A 267 9.66 7.88 7.75
CA ASN A 267 11.07 8.22 7.66
C ASN A 267 11.84 7.40 8.70
N GLU A 268 12.38 6.26 8.25
CA GLU A 268 13.08 5.33 9.14
C GLU A 268 14.34 5.92 9.74
N ALA A 269 15.08 6.74 8.98
CA ALA A 269 16.30 7.38 9.44
C ALA A 269 16.06 8.33 10.63
N ASN A 270 14.88 8.97 10.69
CA ASN A 270 14.48 9.89 11.74
C ASN A 270 13.57 9.25 12.81
N GLY A 271 13.03 8.07 12.54
CA GLY A 271 12.02 7.42 13.39
C GLY A 271 10.74 8.26 13.49
N THR A 272 10.21 8.70 12.33
CA THR A 272 9.06 9.61 12.26
C THR A 272 8.08 9.19 11.15
N ILE A 273 6.82 9.58 11.33
CA ILE A 273 5.86 9.72 10.22
C ILE A 273 5.84 11.19 9.83
N GLU A 274 6.05 11.47 8.56
CA GLU A 274 6.18 12.81 8.00
C GLU A 274 5.10 13.06 6.94
N MET A 275 4.76 14.33 6.76
CA MET A 275 3.84 14.82 5.75
C MET A 275 4.52 15.89 4.90
N ARG A 276 4.25 15.85 3.59
CA ARG A 276 4.60 16.91 2.64
C ARG A 276 3.39 17.24 1.77
N THR A 277 3.34 18.47 1.26
CA THR A 277 2.33 18.91 0.29
C THR A 277 2.95 19.48 -0.97
N SER A 278 2.23 19.42 -2.07
CA SER A 278 2.60 20.05 -3.34
C SER A 278 1.38 20.32 -4.20
N VAL A 279 1.38 21.42 -4.94
CA VAL A 279 0.32 21.73 -5.93
C VAL A 279 0.44 20.89 -7.21
N ARG A 280 1.59 20.23 -7.41
CA ARG A 280 1.84 19.35 -8.57
C ARG A 280 2.45 18.03 -8.10
N PRO A 281 2.16 16.91 -8.77
CA PRO A 281 2.65 15.60 -8.36
C PRO A 281 4.19 15.50 -8.39
N GLU A 282 4.82 16.15 -9.34
CA GLU A 282 6.28 16.20 -9.47
C GLU A 282 6.95 17.21 -8.53
N GLY A 283 6.17 18.02 -7.82
CA GLY A 283 6.68 19.03 -6.90
C GLY A 283 6.77 20.45 -7.47
N PRO A 284 7.48 21.38 -6.80
CA PRO A 284 8.29 21.12 -5.60
C PRO A 284 7.42 20.76 -4.37
N TRP A 285 7.86 19.77 -3.64
CA TRP A 285 7.24 19.37 -2.38
C TRP A 285 7.69 20.29 -1.25
N SER A 286 6.79 20.57 -0.30
CA SER A 286 7.08 21.34 0.91
C SER A 286 8.19 20.67 1.76
N GLU A 287 8.73 21.41 2.73
CA GLU A 287 9.51 20.82 3.81
C GLU A 287 8.68 19.80 4.58
N ALA A 288 9.35 18.77 5.14
CA ALA A 288 8.69 17.73 5.90
C ALA A 288 8.11 18.26 7.21
N ARG A 289 6.84 17.99 7.45
CA ARG A 289 6.17 18.21 8.72
C ARG A 289 6.09 16.87 9.47
N VAL A 290 6.72 16.78 10.62
CA VAL A 290 6.64 15.60 11.49
C VAL A 290 5.25 15.52 12.12
N LEU A 291 4.54 14.42 11.91
CA LEU A 291 3.22 14.16 12.48
C LEU A 291 3.34 13.36 13.79
N VAL A 292 4.13 12.30 13.77
CA VAL A 292 4.34 11.40 14.90
C VAL A 292 5.81 10.98 14.96
N THR A 293 6.33 10.81 16.18
CA THR A 293 7.67 10.27 16.41
C THR A 293 7.59 8.90 17.08
N HIS A 294 8.56 8.03 16.85
CA HIS A 294 8.70 6.74 17.55
C HIS A 294 8.85 6.88 19.07
N ARG A 295 9.23 8.07 19.55
CA ARG A 295 9.26 8.37 21.01
C ARG A 295 7.86 8.48 21.60
N ARG A 296 6.88 8.95 20.80
CA ARG A 296 5.49 9.12 21.26
C ARG A 296 4.72 7.82 21.17
N ILE A 297 4.85 7.11 20.06
CA ILE A 297 4.25 5.79 19.81
C ILE A 297 5.35 4.92 19.20
N GLY A 298 5.79 3.90 19.93
CA GLY A 298 6.92 3.06 19.50
C GLY A 298 6.65 2.28 18.24
N GLY A 299 7.64 2.26 17.34
CA GLY A 299 7.66 1.39 16.16
C GLY A 299 6.56 1.64 15.14
N LEU A 300 6.14 2.90 14.93
CA LEU A 300 5.19 3.25 13.87
C LEU A 300 5.84 3.21 12.48
N TYR A 301 5.13 2.66 11.50
CA TYR A 301 5.51 2.62 10.08
C TYR A 301 4.29 2.55 9.18
N ALA A 302 4.46 2.58 7.86
CA ALA A 302 3.43 2.43 6.85
C ALA A 302 2.20 3.32 7.10
N PRO A 303 2.34 4.65 7.07
CA PRO A 303 1.18 5.54 7.19
C PRO A 303 0.35 5.48 5.91
N PHE A 304 -1.00 5.37 6.06
CA PHE A 304 -1.89 5.36 4.91
C PHE A 304 -3.08 6.28 5.12
N ILE A 305 -3.25 7.28 4.24
CA ILE A 305 -4.34 8.26 4.30
C ILE A 305 -5.66 7.56 4.00
N HIS A 306 -6.66 7.77 4.86
CA HIS A 306 -8.01 7.28 4.59
C HIS A 306 -8.63 8.04 3.40
N PRO A 307 -9.18 7.37 2.38
CA PRO A 307 -9.62 8.01 1.13
C PRO A 307 -10.78 9.01 1.31
N TRP A 308 -11.50 8.94 2.43
CA TRP A 308 -12.57 9.89 2.76
C TRP A 308 -12.13 10.98 3.73
N SER A 309 -10.83 11.16 3.92
CA SER A 309 -10.27 12.31 4.65
C SER A 309 -10.58 13.62 3.95
N THR A 310 -10.58 14.70 4.72
CA THR A 310 -10.72 16.07 4.22
C THR A 310 -9.46 16.88 4.53
N ASP A 311 -9.39 18.09 4.02
CA ASP A 311 -8.32 19.04 4.32
C ASP A 311 -8.31 19.50 5.81
N THR A 312 -9.46 19.47 6.48
CA THR A 312 -9.59 19.82 7.89
C THR A 312 -9.45 18.63 8.83
N ASP A 313 -9.75 17.41 8.33
CA ASP A 313 -9.75 16.17 9.09
C ASP A 313 -9.03 15.07 8.31
N LEU A 314 -7.71 15.03 8.47
CA LEU A 314 -6.87 14.01 7.85
C LEU A 314 -6.78 12.81 8.78
N TYR A 315 -7.48 11.74 8.43
CA TYR A 315 -7.38 10.44 9.07
C TYR A 315 -6.38 9.57 8.30
N PHE A 316 -5.55 8.85 9.04
CA PHE A 316 -4.60 7.91 8.44
C PHE A 316 -4.36 6.74 9.38
N THR A 317 -4.09 5.58 8.81
CA THR A 317 -3.62 4.42 9.57
C THR A 317 -2.11 4.46 9.69
N ALA A 318 -1.59 3.75 10.68
CA ALA A 318 -0.18 3.39 10.78
C ALA A 318 -0.06 2.04 11.46
N SER A 319 0.93 1.26 11.05
CA SER A 319 1.27 -0.01 11.66
C SER A 319 2.15 0.21 12.89
N GLN A 320 1.97 -0.62 13.90
CA GLN A 320 2.76 -0.60 15.12
C GLN A 320 3.52 -1.92 15.27
N TRP A 321 4.84 -1.87 15.19
CA TRP A 321 5.68 -3.06 15.18
C TRP A 321 5.55 -3.93 16.43
N GLY A 322 5.47 -3.30 17.62
CA GLY A 322 5.46 -4.03 18.89
C GLY A 322 4.24 -4.95 19.07
N ASP A 323 3.07 -4.49 18.64
CA ASP A 323 1.81 -5.24 18.71
C ASP A 323 1.45 -5.91 17.38
N TYR A 324 2.16 -5.58 16.32
CA TYR A 324 1.92 -5.98 14.95
C TYR A 324 0.47 -5.76 14.53
N ASN A 325 -0.02 -4.55 14.77
CA ASN A 325 -1.40 -4.16 14.49
C ASN A 325 -1.47 -2.73 13.95
N VAL A 326 -2.57 -2.42 13.29
CA VAL A 326 -2.83 -1.15 12.65
C VAL A 326 -3.69 -0.27 13.55
N ILE A 327 -3.29 0.98 13.73
CA ILE A 327 -4.03 2.00 14.48
C ILE A 327 -4.49 3.13 13.57
N LEU A 328 -5.61 3.78 13.93
CA LEU A 328 -6.09 4.99 13.26
C LEU A 328 -5.60 6.22 14.01
N LEU A 329 -5.12 7.20 13.27
CA LEU A 329 -4.62 8.48 13.75
C LEU A 329 -5.34 9.62 13.02
N ARG A 330 -5.36 10.81 13.62
CA ARG A 330 -5.95 12.02 13.04
C ARG A 330 -5.00 13.20 13.16
N THR A 331 -4.96 14.03 12.13
CA THR A 331 -4.28 15.33 12.09
C THR A 331 -5.05 16.30 11.22
N THR A 332 -4.53 17.53 11.03
CA THR A 332 -5.04 18.53 10.09
C THR A 332 -3.96 18.86 9.07
N LEU A 333 -4.33 19.39 7.91
CA LEU A 333 -3.35 19.88 6.90
C LEU A 333 -2.70 21.20 7.35
N SER A 334 -3.42 22.04 8.09
CA SER A 334 -2.95 23.34 8.60
C SER A 334 -2.17 23.23 9.91
#